data_0dcc3a7faf70bc408066a46b076f95ce
#
_entry.id   0dcc3a7faf70bc408066a46b076f95ce
#
_cell.length_a   1.000
_cell.length_b   1.000
_cell.length_c   1.000
_cell.angle_alpha   90.00
_cell.angle_beta   90.00
_cell.angle_gamma   90.00
#
_symmetry.space_group_name_H-M   'P 1'
#
loop_
_entity.id
_entity.type
_entity.pdbx_description
1 polymer ?
#
loop_
_entity_poly.entity_id
_entity_poly.type
_entity_poly.pdbx_seq_one_letter_code
_entity_poly.pdbx_strand_id
1 'polypeptide(L)'
;MHSFDRMDPDNLNLYNDKAYKVIDADNLIDLGLYEEKKQKNGKVRKVKMKGNLKQKIIITFSRKAMEYQRAIRNRQIERAKKLLKDIDPETFKKGPNDVTRFIKRTSKGKDGEAASDKYMLDMDKIAEEEKYDGFYAVATNLDDDVSTILEISGGRYKIENCFRLMKTNFSSRPVYHRLRPRIKAHFMICYTALLIYRLLEKKMNETGEHFTTDNIIETLQNMNVANVGDAYYMATYTGSKALTALNTIIPLDLDRKNYLPKDLNKKIRNISK
;
A
#
# COMPACT_ATOMS: atom_id res chain seq x y z
N MET A 1 -7.88 -21.32 11.06
CA MET A 1 -8.23 -21.64 9.67
C MET A 1 -9.19 -22.81 9.55
N HIS A 2 -8.96 -23.98 10.17
CA HIS A 2 -9.90 -25.11 10.12
C HIS A 2 -11.38 -24.79 10.41
N SER A 3 -11.67 -23.72 11.10
CA SER A 3 -13.06 -23.32 11.37
C SER A 3 -13.71 -22.50 10.26
N PHE A 4 -12.92 -21.98 9.29
CA PHE A 4 -13.43 -21.38 8.06
C PHE A 4 -13.54 -22.39 6.92
N ASP A 5 -12.82 -23.52 6.97
CA ASP A 5 -12.90 -24.59 5.97
C ASP A 5 -14.31 -25.20 5.86
N ARG A 6 -15.16 -24.97 6.87
CA ARG A 6 -16.57 -25.42 6.89
C ARG A 6 -17.56 -24.34 6.47
N MET A 7 -17.09 -23.13 6.21
CA MET A 7 -17.96 -22.04 5.77
C MET A 7 -18.05 -22.11 4.25
N ASP A 8 -19.25 -22.39 3.76
CA ASP A 8 -19.56 -22.32 2.35
C ASP A 8 -19.20 -20.93 1.81
N PRO A 9 -18.29 -20.80 0.84
CA PRO A 9 -17.94 -19.52 0.24
C PRO A 9 -19.14 -18.85 -0.44
N ASP A 10 -20.21 -19.58 -0.72
CA ASP A 10 -21.47 -19.03 -1.23
C ASP A 10 -22.45 -18.64 -0.12
N ASN A 11 -22.09 -18.81 1.15
CA ASN A 11 -22.90 -18.36 2.27
C ASN A 11 -22.83 -16.83 2.36
N LEU A 12 -23.96 -16.15 2.14
CA LEU A 12 -24.11 -14.70 2.16
C LEU A 12 -23.65 -14.04 3.46
N ASN A 13 -23.65 -14.75 4.58
CA ASN A 13 -23.14 -14.23 5.85
C ASN A 13 -21.62 -14.05 5.87
N LEU A 14 -20.85 -14.73 5.02
CA LEU A 14 -19.42 -14.51 4.84
C LEU A 14 -19.11 -13.21 4.10
N TYR A 15 -20.07 -12.72 3.34
CA TYR A 15 -19.93 -11.48 2.53
C TYR A 15 -20.30 -10.23 3.30
N ASN A 16 -20.72 -10.37 4.55
CA ASN A 16 -20.88 -9.24 5.43
C ASN A 16 -19.47 -8.75 5.80
N ASP A 17 -19.11 -7.53 5.42
CA ASP A 17 -17.83 -6.89 5.76
C ASP A 17 -17.55 -6.85 7.28
N LYS A 18 -18.54 -7.20 8.08
CA LYS A 18 -18.44 -7.33 9.54
C LYS A 18 -18.19 -8.78 10.01
N ALA A 19 -18.20 -9.78 9.11
CA ALA A 19 -17.93 -11.16 9.50
C ALA A 19 -16.43 -11.32 9.82
N TYR A 20 -16.14 -11.76 11.03
CA TYR A 20 -14.78 -12.01 11.47
C TYR A 20 -14.73 -13.20 12.45
N LYS A 21 -13.53 -13.77 12.59
CA LYS A 21 -13.23 -14.75 13.62
C LYS A 21 -12.01 -14.29 14.41
N VAL A 22 -12.09 -14.36 15.72
CA VAL A 22 -10.97 -14.09 16.63
C VAL A 22 -10.38 -15.39 17.14
N ILE A 23 -9.06 -15.50 17.09
CA ILE A 23 -8.30 -16.65 17.62
C ILE A 23 -7.23 -16.09 18.54
N ASP A 24 -7.18 -16.59 19.77
CA ASP A 24 -6.10 -16.27 20.72
C ASP A 24 -4.81 -16.93 20.22
N ALA A 25 -3.74 -16.16 20.16
CA ALA A 25 -2.45 -16.62 19.64
C ALA A 25 -1.30 -15.90 20.32
N ASP A 26 -0.92 -16.39 21.50
CA ASP A 26 0.19 -15.82 22.26
C ASP A 26 1.52 -15.99 21.53
N ASN A 27 2.36 -14.93 21.59
CA ASN A 27 3.72 -14.91 21.03
C ASN A 27 3.83 -15.21 19.53
N LEU A 28 2.81 -14.89 18.76
CA LEU A 28 2.81 -15.09 17.29
C LEU A 28 3.87 -14.22 16.60
N ILE A 29 4.05 -12.99 17.08
CA ILE A 29 5.02 -12.04 16.53
C ILE A 29 6.32 -12.16 17.31
N ASP A 30 7.42 -12.43 16.59
CA ASP A 30 8.76 -12.36 17.14
C ASP A 30 9.15 -10.89 17.31
N LEU A 31 9.20 -10.43 18.56
CA LEU A 31 9.57 -9.06 18.88
C LEU A 31 11.06 -8.79 18.73
N GLY A 32 11.87 -9.81 18.38
CA GLY A 32 13.32 -9.65 18.26
C GLY A 32 14.01 -9.22 19.55
N LEU A 33 13.42 -9.52 20.70
CA LEU A 33 14.00 -9.17 22.00
C LEU A 33 15.12 -10.15 22.34
N TYR A 34 16.30 -9.62 22.67
CA TYR A 34 17.46 -10.39 23.06
C TYR A 34 17.98 -9.89 24.40
N GLU A 35 18.31 -10.83 25.28
CA GLU A 35 19.00 -10.58 26.54
C GLU A 35 20.47 -10.94 26.36
N GLU A 36 21.37 -10.10 26.87
CA GLU A 36 22.81 -10.40 26.88
C GLU A 36 23.16 -11.23 28.09
N LYS A 37 23.52 -12.51 27.89
CA LYS A 37 23.99 -13.41 28.96
C LYS A 37 25.49 -13.59 28.86
N LYS A 38 26.19 -13.30 29.96
CA LYS A 38 27.61 -13.60 30.10
C LYS A 38 27.80 -15.11 30.28
N GLN A 39 28.61 -15.72 29.47
CA GLN A 39 29.01 -17.11 29.59
C GLN A 39 30.15 -17.25 30.65
N LYS A 40 30.34 -18.47 31.14
CA LYS A 40 31.43 -18.77 32.13
C LYS A 40 32.83 -18.43 31.61
N ASN A 41 33.00 -18.33 30.32
CA ASN A 41 34.25 -17.95 29.63
C ASN A 41 34.40 -16.42 29.42
N GLY A 42 33.54 -15.60 30.00
CA GLY A 42 33.55 -14.15 29.91
C GLY A 42 32.94 -13.56 28.62
N LYS A 43 32.58 -14.41 27.62
CA LYS A 43 31.95 -13.98 26.37
C LYS A 43 30.47 -13.66 26.60
N VAL A 44 30.01 -12.59 25.97
CA VAL A 44 28.59 -12.19 25.97
C VAL A 44 27.88 -12.86 24.78
N ARG A 45 26.81 -13.61 25.06
CA ARG A 45 25.95 -14.21 24.05
C ARG A 45 24.56 -13.55 24.10
N LYS A 46 24.06 -13.13 22.94
CA LYS A 46 22.67 -12.71 22.81
C LYS A 46 21.76 -13.95 22.80
N VAL A 47 20.89 -14.05 23.78
CA VAL A 47 19.89 -15.11 23.91
C VAL A 47 18.53 -14.51 23.63
N LYS A 48 17.77 -15.13 22.73
CA LYS A 48 16.43 -14.70 22.41
C LYS A 48 15.51 -14.84 23.62
N MET A 49 14.86 -13.75 24.00
CA MET A 49 13.86 -13.79 25.08
C MET A 49 12.57 -14.41 24.55
N LYS A 50 11.98 -15.31 25.32
CA LYS A 50 10.58 -15.69 25.12
C LYS A 50 9.72 -14.53 25.63
N GLY A 51 9.15 -13.76 24.72
CA GLY A 51 8.19 -12.74 25.08
C GLY A 51 6.91 -13.37 25.64
N ASN A 52 6.29 -12.70 26.59
CA ASN A 52 4.98 -13.08 27.13
C ASN A 52 3.93 -12.11 26.58
N LEU A 53 3.86 -12.02 25.26
CA LEU A 53 2.96 -11.11 24.57
C LEU A 53 1.64 -11.82 24.26
N LYS A 54 0.59 -11.42 24.94
CA LYS A 54 -0.77 -11.84 24.61
C LYS A 54 -1.15 -11.21 23.27
N GLN A 55 -1.62 -12.03 22.36
CA GLN A 55 -2.01 -11.61 21.01
C GLN A 55 -3.27 -12.33 20.59
N LYS A 56 -4.01 -11.67 19.72
CA LYS A 56 -5.16 -12.26 19.03
C LYS A 56 -4.99 -12.09 17.51
N ILE A 57 -5.51 -13.04 16.75
CA ILE A 57 -5.59 -12.97 15.30
C ILE A 57 -7.06 -12.74 14.94
N ILE A 58 -7.31 -11.68 14.19
CA ILE A 58 -8.62 -11.39 13.63
C ILE A 58 -8.58 -11.80 12.17
N ILE A 59 -9.41 -12.78 11.81
CA ILE A 59 -9.50 -13.29 10.45
C ILE A 59 -10.79 -12.75 9.83
N THR A 60 -10.67 -12.16 8.65
CA THR A 60 -11.76 -11.66 7.84
C THR A 60 -11.74 -12.32 6.47
N PHE A 61 -12.89 -12.35 5.80
CA PHE A 61 -13.04 -12.86 4.44
C PHE A 61 -13.67 -11.80 3.55
N SER A 62 -13.20 -11.70 2.30
CA SER A 62 -13.75 -10.80 1.28
C SER A 62 -13.87 -11.54 -0.05
N ARG A 63 -15.11 -11.69 -0.57
CA ARG A 63 -15.36 -12.29 -1.88
C ARG A 63 -14.64 -11.54 -3.00
N LYS A 64 -14.72 -10.23 -3.01
CA LYS A 64 -14.04 -9.38 -3.99
C LYS A 64 -12.53 -9.64 -4.03
N ALA A 65 -11.92 -9.80 -2.86
CA ALA A 65 -10.50 -10.13 -2.75
C ALA A 65 -10.20 -11.55 -3.24
N MET A 66 -11.06 -12.51 -2.93
CA MET A 66 -10.96 -13.89 -3.43
C MET A 66 -10.97 -13.92 -4.97
N GLU A 67 -11.95 -13.26 -5.59
CA GLU A 67 -12.07 -13.20 -7.05
C GLU A 67 -10.84 -12.54 -7.69
N TYR A 68 -10.35 -11.47 -7.09
CA TYR A 68 -9.14 -10.77 -7.55
C TYR A 68 -7.88 -11.66 -7.44
N GLN A 69 -7.69 -12.34 -6.31
CA GLN A 69 -6.55 -13.24 -6.08
C GLN A 69 -6.58 -14.43 -7.05
N ARG A 70 -7.77 -15.02 -7.28
CA ARG A 70 -7.97 -16.08 -8.28
C ARG A 70 -7.64 -15.60 -9.70
N ALA A 71 -8.07 -14.41 -10.08
CA ALA A 71 -7.76 -13.85 -11.40
C ALA A 71 -6.25 -13.61 -11.58
N ILE A 72 -5.54 -13.17 -10.53
CA ILE A 72 -4.07 -13.04 -10.58
C ILE A 72 -3.42 -14.41 -10.70
N ARG A 73 -3.80 -15.37 -9.86
CA ARG A 73 -3.24 -16.72 -9.88
C ARG A 73 -3.46 -17.40 -11.23
N ASN A 74 -4.65 -17.31 -11.82
CA ASN A 74 -4.92 -17.87 -13.13
C ASN A 74 -3.98 -17.29 -14.21
N ARG A 75 -3.73 -15.98 -14.19
CA ARG A 75 -2.73 -15.37 -15.10
C ARG A 75 -1.30 -15.89 -14.85
N GLN A 76 -0.95 -16.17 -13.61
CA GLN A 76 0.35 -16.75 -13.26
C GLN A 76 0.45 -18.22 -13.71
N ILE A 77 -0.63 -19.00 -13.56
CA ILE A 77 -0.72 -20.38 -14.05
C ILE A 77 -0.57 -20.43 -15.58
N GLU A 78 -1.23 -19.54 -16.31
CA GLU A 78 -1.06 -19.48 -17.77
C GLU A 78 0.37 -19.13 -18.18
N ARG A 79 1.05 -18.27 -17.44
CA ARG A 79 2.48 -18.03 -17.65
C ARG A 79 3.33 -19.25 -17.33
N ALA A 80 3.02 -19.99 -16.25
CA ALA A 80 3.71 -21.23 -15.90
C ALA A 80 3.53 -22.29 -17.01
N LYS A 81 2.34 -22.43 -17.58
CA LYS A 81 2.08 -23.32 -18.72
C LYS A 81 2.90 -22.95 -19.96
N LYS A 82 3.11 -21.67 -20.22
CA LYS A 82 3.98 -21.22 -21.32
C LYS A 82 5.45 -21.57 -21.04
N LEU A 83 5.92 -21.30 -19.82
CA LEU A 83 7.28 -21.65 -19.42
C LEU A 83 7.55 -23.16 -19.51
N LEU A 84 6.56 -24.02 -19.21
CA LEU A 84 6.71 -25.48 -19.29
C LEU A 84 7.08 -25.98 -20.70
N LYS A 85 6.81 -25.21 -21.76
CA LYS A 85 7.13 -25.59 -23.15
C LYS A 85 8.63 -25.41 -23.45
N ASP A 86 9.29 -24.47 -22.76
CA ASP A 86 10.64 -24.01 -23.07
C ASP A 86 11.58 -24.09 -21.83
N ILE A 87 11.30 -25.03 -20.91
CA ILE A 87 12.13 -25.18 -19.70
C ILE A 87 13.49 -25.78 -20.08
N ASP A 88 14.54 -25.04 -19.74
CA ASP A 88 15.89 -25.54 -19.69
C ASP A 88 16.16 -26.13 -18.29
N PRO A 89 16.40 -27.46 -18.19
CA PRO A 89 16.65 -28.13 -16.90
C PRO A 89 17.85 -27.58 -16.14
N GLU A 90 18.89 -27.09 -16.83
CA GLU A 90 20.13 -26.62 -16.23
C GLU A 90 19.95 -25.23 -15.57
N THR A 91 19.11 -24.40 -16.12
CA THR A 91 18.89 -23.02 -15.64
C THR A 91 17.66 -22.86 -14.77
N PHE A 92 16.77 -23.86 -14.71
CA PHE A 92 15.53 -23.78 -13.97
C PHE A 92 15.72 -23.63 -12.46
N LYS A 93 15.24 -22.52 -11.90
CA LYS A 93 15.21 -22.26 -10.45
C LYS A 93 13.78 -22.02 -9.99
N LYS A 94 13.36 -22.77 -8.96
CA LYS A 94 12.05 -22.59 -8.34
C LYS A 94 12.10 -21.44 -7.34
N GLY A 95 11.36 -20.35 -7.61
CA GLY A 95 11.24 -19.21 -6.72
C GLY A 95 9.92 -19.26 -5.91
N PRO A 96 9.91 -18.99 -4.60
CA PRO A 96 8.70 -19.06 -3.77
C PRO A 96 7.64 -18.02 -4.16
N ASN A 97 8.07 -16.88 -4.69
CA ASN A 97 7.19 -15.76 -5.07
C ASN A 97 7.03 -15.61 -6.59
N ASP A 98 7.69 -16.46 -7.36
CA ASP A 98 7.67 -16.42 -8.81
C ASP A 98 6.66 -17.41 -9.39
N VAL A 99 6.36 -17.25 -10.66
CA VAL A 99 5.50 -18.15 -11.46
C VAL A 99 6.00 -19.60 -11.43
N THR A 100 7.31 -19.79 -11.34
CA THR A 100 7.97 -21.10 -11.24
C THR A 100 7.58 -21.90 -9.99
N ARG A 101 6.95 -21.28 -8.96
CA ARG A 101 6.44 -22.00 -7.78
C ARG A 101 5.34 -23.01 -8.13
N PHE A 102 4.64 -22.79 -9.24
CA PHE A 102 3.60 -23.68 -9.76
C PHE A 102 4.15 -24.80 -10.65
N ILE A 103 5.45 -24.94 -10.76
CA ILE A 103 6.09 -25.99 -11.55
C ILE A 103 6.71 -27.01 -10.61
N LYS A 104 6.35 -28.27 -10.78
CA LYS A 104 6.88 -29.43 -10.06
C LYS A 104 7.87 -30.18 -10.95
N ARG A 105 9.07 -30.45 -10.43
CA ARG A 105 10.06 -31.32 -11.05
C ARG A 105 9.89 -32.71 -10.47
N THR A 106 9.78 -33.70 -11.31
CA THR A 106 9.75 -35.11 -10.95
C THR A 106 10.85 -35.83 -11.71
N SER A 107 11.76 -36.48 -10.98
CA SER A 107 12.79 -37.30 -11.56
C SER A 107 12.38 -38.77 -11.46
N LYS A 108 12.27 -39.47 -12.60
CA LYS A 108 12.02 -40.90 -12.64
C LYS A 108 13.24 -41.54 -13.28
N GLY A 109 13.99 -42.29 -12.47
CA GLY A 109 15.00 -43.24 -12.94
C GLY A 109 14.48 -44.66 -12.73
N LYS A 110 14.69 -45.53 -13.69
CA LYS A 110 14.65 -46.98 -13.44
C LYS A 110 16.04 -47.39 -12.95
N ASP A 111 16.14 -48.47 -12.18
CA ASP A 111 17.40 -48.96 -11.61
C ASP A 111 18.52 -49.00 -12.67
N GLY A 112 19.52 -48.11 -12.46
CA GLY A 112 20.72 -48.08 -13.31
C GLY A 112 20.70 -47.11 -14.52
N GLU A 113 19.59 -46.43 -14.80
CA GLU A 113 19.51 -45.43 -15.89
C GLU A 113 19.50 -44.01 -15.35
N ALA A 114 20.07 -43.05 -16.14
CA ALA A 114 20.01 -41.63 -15.80
C ALA A 114 18.57 -41.16 -15.67
N ALA A 115 18.22 -40.57 -14.52
CA ALA A 115 16.90 -40.05 -14.25
C ALA A 115 16.55 -38.90 -15.23
N SER A 116 15.50 -39.05 -16.00
CA SER A 116 14.99 -37.95 -16.82
C SER A 116 14.07 -37.06 -15.98
N ASP A 117 14.37 -35.76 -15.96
CA ASP A 117 13.56 -34.79 -15.30
C ASP A 117 12.32 -34.46 -16.11
N LYS A 118 11.17 -34.58 -15.46
CA LYS A 118 9.88 -34.18 -16.05
C LYS A 118 9.31 -33.01 -15.27
N TYR A 119 8.99 -31.94 -15.97
CA TYR A 119 8.38 -30.75 -15.41
C TYR A 119 6.87 -30.75 -15.70
N MET A 120 6.07 -30.46 -14.68
CA MET A 120 4.61 -30.39 -14.79
C MET A 120 4.04 -29.33 -13.84
N LEU A 121 2.78 -28.94 -14.07
CA LEU A 121 2.09 -28.08 -13.12
C LEU A 121 1.92 -28.76 -11.77
N ASP A 122 2.21 -28.02 -10.71
CA ASP A 122 2.03 -28.43 -9.32
C ASP A 122 0.58 -28.14 -8.88
N MET A 123 -0.33 -29.05 -9.21
CA MET A 123 -1.75 -28.90 -8.89
C MET A 123 -2.00 -28.90 -7.39
N ASP A 124 -1.18 -29.60 -6.62
CA ASP A 124 -1.26 -29.63 -5.16
C ASP A 124 -0.98 -28.23 -4.58
N LYS A 125 0.07 -27.56 -5.13
CA LYS A 125 0.44 -26.21 -4.73
C LYS A 125 -0.64 -25.18 -5.10
N ILE A 126 -1.24 -25.33 -6.27
CA ILE A 126 -2.37 -24.50 -6.71
C ILE A 126 -3.54 -24.63 -5.76
N ALA A 127 -3.96 -25.87 -5.48
CA ALA A 127 -5.06 -26.16 -4.57
C ALA A 127 -4.78 -25.69 -3.13
N GLU A 128 -3.53 -25.78 -2.68
CA GLU A 128 -3.11 -25.24 -1.38
C GLU A 128 -3.28 -23.71 -1.31
N GLU A 129 -2.83 -22.98 -2.32
CA GLU A 129 -2.98 -21.52 -2.34
C GLU A 129 -4.45 -21.09 -2.47
N GLU A 130 -5.29 -21.86 -3.17
CA GLU A 130 -6.73 -21.59 -3.32
C GLU A 130 -7.49 -21.55 -2.00
N LYS A 131 -7.06 -22.35 -1.03
CA LYS A 131 -7.71 -22.42 0.31
C LYS A 131 -7.64 -21.10 1.07
N TYR A 132 -6.70 -20.23 0.73
CA TYR A 132 -6.45 -18.96 1.43
C TYR A 132 -7.01 -17.74 0.70
N ASP A 133 -7.63 -17.93 -0.46
CA ASP A 133 -8.17 -16.83 -1.24
C ASP A 133 -9.27 -16.08 -0.48
N GLY A 134 -9.17 -14.76 -0.49
CA GLY A 134 -10.12 -13.87 0.15
C GLY A 134 -9.95 -13.74 1.66
N PHE A 135 -9.09 -14.53 2.30
CA PHE A 135 -8.82 -14.42 3.72
C PHE A 135 -7.74 -13.39 4.02
N TYR A 136 -8.01 -12.58 5.02
CA TYR A 136 -7.06 -11.64 5.61
C TYR A 136 -6.96 -11.90 7.11
N ALA A 137 -5.77 -11.74 7.64
CA ALA A 137 -5.51 -11.89 9.06
C ALA A 137 -4.77 -10.67 9.60
N VAL A 138 -5.26 -10.13 10.71
CA VAL A 138 -4.61 -9.05 11.47
C VAL A 138 -4.23 -9.63 12.82
N ALA A 139 -2.93 -9.65 13.12
CA ALA A 139 -2.43 -10.00 14.44
C ALA A 139 -2.25 -8.73 15.26
N THR A 140 -2.78 -8.71 16.49
CA THR A 140 -2.76 -7.54 17.36
C THR A 140 -2.71 -7.95 18.83
N ASN A 141 -2.19 -7.06 19.66
CA ASN A 141 -2.25 -7.12 21.12
C ASN A 141 -3.16 -6.03 21.72
N LEU A 142 -3.89 -5.30 20.87
CA LEU A 142 -4.84 -4.28 21.33
C LEU A 142 -6.08 -4.94 21.91
N ASP A 143 -6.60 -4.36 22.99
CA ASP A 143 -7.82 -4.82 23.66
C ASP A 143 -9.09 -4.14 23.14
N ASP A 144 -8.93 -3.21 22.17
CA ASP A 144 -10.07 -2.53 21.53
C ASP A 144 -11.03 -3.55 20.86
N ASP A 145 -12.23 -3.07 20.55
CA ASP A 145 -13.21 -3.83 19.78
C ASP A 145 -12.70 -4.16 18.37
N VAL A 146 -13.18 -5.25 17.80
CA VAL A 146 -12.69 -5.76 16.51
C VAL A 146 -12.92 -4.77 15.37
N SER A 147 -14.06 -4.04 15.38
CA SER A 147 -14.36 -3.05 14.33
C SER A 147 -13.33 -1.92 14.33
N THR A 148 -12.99 -1.40 15.50
CA THR A 148 -11.94 -0.37 15.65
C THR A 148 -10.57 -0.88 15.17
N ILE A 149 -10.19 -2.10 15.56
CA ILE A 149 -8.91 -2.69 15.11
C ILE A 149 -8.87 -2.85 13.59
N LEU A 150 -9.96 -3.31 12.97
CA LEU A 150 -10.04 -3.46 11.52
C LEU A 150 -10.02 -2.11 10.81
N GLU A 151 -10.67 -1.08 11.35
CA GLU A 151 -10.62 0.27 10.82
C GLU A 151 -9.19 0.84 10.87
N ILE A 152 -8.51 0.71 12.00
CA ILE A 152 -7.09 1.13 12.15
C ILE A 152 -6.21 0.40 11.13
N SER A 153 -6.37 -0.93 11.02
CA SER A 153 -5.62 -1.74 10.07
C SER A 153 -5.92 -1.34 8.61
N GLY A 154 -7.19 -1.11 8.28
CA GLY A 154 -7.63 -0.60 6.98
C GLY A 154 -7.07 0.78 6.66
N GLY A 155 -6.81 1.61 7.67
CA GLY A 155 -6.20 2.93 7.53
C GLY A 155 -4.72 2.94 7.09
N ARG A 156 -4.03 1.81 7.09
CA ARG A 156 -2.60 1.72 6.72
C ARG A 156 -2.29 2.27 5.33
N TYR A 157 -3.20 2.09 4.37
CA TYR A 157 -3.03 2.64 3.02
C TYR A 157 -2.83 4.16 3.01
N LYS A 158 -3.38 4.89 4.00
CA LYS A 158 -3.21 6.35 4.13
C LYS A 158 -1.74 6.70 4.38
N ILE A 159 -1.05 5.89 5.19
CA ILE A 159 0.39 6.06 5.47
C ILE A 159 1.21 5.75 4.21
N GLU A 160 0.89 4.64 3.52
CA GLU A 160 1.55 4.26 2.27
C GLU A 160 1.37 5.34 1.19
N ASN A 161 0.16 5.92 1.11
CA ASN A 161 -0.13 7.04 0.23
C ASN A 161 0.68 8.30 0.59
N CYS A 162 0.89 8.60 1.88
CA CYS A 162 1.77 9.70 2.30
C CYS A 162 3.20 9.49 1.79
N PHE A 163 3.75 8.28 1.92
CA PHE A 163 5.08 7.97 1.39
C PHE A 163 5.14 8.04 -0.14
N ARG A 164 4.09 7.63 -0.83
CA ARG A 164 3.99 7.76 -2.29
C ARG A 164 4.02 9.23 -2.70
N LEU A 165 3.19 10.06 -2.10
CA LEU A 165 3.15 11.51 -2.33
C LEU A 165 4.51 12.18 -2.12
N MET A 166 5.16 11.90 -1.02
CA MET A 166 6.49 12.43 -0.74
C MET A 166 7.51 12.05 -1.83
N LYS A 167 7.47 10.80 -2.30
CA LYS A 167 8.42 10.31 -3.31
C LYS A 167 8.13 10.84 -4.71
N THR A 168 6.86 10.90 -5.12
CA THR A 168 6.46 11.25 -6.49
C THR A 168 6.22 12.75 -6.64
N ASN A 169 5.24 13.28 -5.92
CA ASN A 169 4.76 14.65 -6.14
C ASN A 169 5.67 15.70 -5.48
N PHE A 170 6.26 15.39 -4.32
CA PHE A 170 7.15 16.31 -3.63
C PHE A 170 8.63 16.05 -3.90
N SER A 171 8.94 15.08 -4.76
CA SER A 171 10.32 14.77 -5.17
C SER A 171 11.31 14.65 -3.99
N SER A 172 10.85 14.04 -2.87
CA SER A 172 11.71 13.90 -1.69
C SER A 172 12.91 12.98 -1.94
N ARG A 173 12.96 12.30 -3.07
CA ARG A 173 14.07 11.46 -3.55
C ARG A 173 14.28 11.69 -5.04
N PRO A 174 15.55 11.66 -5.50
CA PRO A 174 16.79 11.44 -4.74
C PRO A 174 17.19 12.66 -3.90
N VAL A 175 17.90 12.42 -2.78
CA VAL A 175 18.43 13.49 -1.91
C VAL A 175 19.84 13.83 -2.34
N TYR A 176 20.04 15.02 -2.87
CA TYR A 176 21.34 15.50 -3.36
C TYR A 176 22.20 16.15 -2.28
N HIS A 177 21.71 16.28 -1.06
CA HIS A 177 22.43 16.87 0.06
C HIS A 177 23.33 15.86 0.74
N ARG A 178 24.58 16.24 1.07
CA ARG A 178 25.55 15.38 1.77
C ARG A 178 25.63 15.67 3.28
N LEU A 179 25.36 16.91 3.68
CA LEU A 179 25.45 17.32 5.07
C LEU A 179 24.19 16.92 5.85
N ARG A 180 24.37 16.26 6.98
CA ARG A 180 23.27 15.80 7.85
C ARG A 180 22.24 16.88 8.19
N PRO A 181 22.60 18.13 8.54
CA PRO A 181 21.61 19.19 8.78
C PRO A 181 20.77 19.51 7.55
N ARG A 182 21.38 19.55 6.36
CA ARG A 182 20.66 19.82 5.10
C ARG A 182 19.72 18.69 4.70
N ILE A 183 20.12 17.44 4.96
CA ILE A 183 19.23 16.26 4.76
C ILE A 183 18.02 16.35 5.68
N LYS A 184 18.23 16.71 6.97
CA LYS A 184 17.12 16.90 7.91
C LYS A 184 16.19 18.03 7.47
N ALA A 185 16.75 19.18 7.06
CA ALA A 185 15.97 20.32 6.58
C ALA A 185 15.13 19.94 5.33
N HIS A 186 15.72 19.22 4.38
CA HIS A 186 15.01 18.73 3.20
C HIS A 186 13.79 17.87 3.57
N PHE A 187 13.96 16.88 4.43
CA PHE A 187 12.83 16.05 4.86
C PHE A 187 11.81 16.82 5.72
N MET A 188 12.25 17.81 6.50
CA MET A 188 11.33 18.66 7.25
C MET A 188 10.44 19.47 6.30
N ILE A 189 11.01 20.05 5.24
CA ILE A 189 10.25 20.78 4.21
C ILE A 189 9.24 19.84 3.52
N CYS A 190 9.67 18.65 3.12
CA CYS A 190 8.78 17.68 2.50
C CYS A 190 7.63 17.26 3.45
N TYR A 191 7.92 17.07 4.73
CA TYR A 191 6.92 16.74 5.74
C TYR A 191 5.93 17.90 5.95
N THR A 192 6.41 19.13 6.03
CA THR A 192 5.56 20.33 6.16
C THR A 192 4.65 20.48 4.94
N ALA A 193 5.19 20.28 3.74
CA ALA A 193 4.40 20.27 2.51
C ALA A 193 3.31 19.18 2.51
N LEU A 194 3.65 17.97 2.97
CA LEU A 194 2.69 16.89 3.13
C LEU A 194 1.58 17.26 4.12
N LEU A 195 1.92 17.87 5.26
CA LEU A 195 0.93 18.29 6.26
C LEU A 195 -0.05 19.31 5.68
N ILE A 196 0.48 20.36 5.02
CA ILE A 196 -0.34 21.40 4.37
C ILE A 196 -1.26 20.75 3.31
N TYR A 197 -0.70 19.87 2.48
CA TYR A 197 -1.47 19.16 1.46
C TYR A 197 -2.60 18.32 2.06
N ARG A 198 -2.33 17.58 3.14
CA ARG A 198 -3.35 16.74 3.80
C ARG A 198 -4.47 17.57 4.45
N LEU A 199 -4.13 18.74 4.99
CA LEU A 199 -5.14 19.68 5.50
C LEU A 199 -6.03 20.22 4.38
N LEU A 200 -5.43 20.56 3.23
CA LEU A 200 -6.17 21.00 2.05
C LEU A 200 -7.08 19.90 1.51
N GLU A 201 -6.53 18.69 1.31
CA GLU A 201 -7.30 17.53 0.84
C GLU A 201 -8.48 17.23 1.76
N LYS A 202 -8.28 17.27 3.08
CA LYS A 202 -9.35 17.09 4.06
C LYS A 202 -10.45 18.15 3.86
N LYS A 203 -10.08 19.42 3.78
CA LYS A 203 -11.04 20.52 3.56
C LYS A 203 -11.77 20.42 2.24
N MET A 204 -11.09 20.03 1.16
CA MET A 204 -11.73 19.82 -0.14
C MET A 204 -12.74 18.67 -0.09
N ASN A 205 -12.43 17.56 0.56
CA ASN A 205 -13.36 16.44 0.71
C ASN A 205 -14.57 16.77 1.60
N GLU A 206 -14.46 17.76 2.50
CA GLU A 206 -15.59 18.28 3.30
C GLU A 206 -16.63 19.04 2.47
N THR A 207 -16.32 19.44 1.23
CA THR A 207 -17.29 20.07 0.30
C THR A 207 -18.33 19.12 -0.28
N GLY A 208 -18.22 17.81 0.04
CA GLY A 208 -19.18 16.78 -0.37
C GLY A 208 -18.79 16.00 -1.62
N GLU A 209 -17.72 16.38 -2.31
CA GLU A 209 -17.12 15.62 -3.41
C GLU A 209 -15.81 14.98 -2.97
N HIS A 210 -15.50 13.80 -3.52
CA HIS A 210 -14.23 13.12 -3.26
C HIS A 210 -13.22 13.42 -4.38
N PHE A 211 -12.12 14.07 -4.00
CA PHE A 211 -11.04 14.39 -4.92
C PHE A 211 -9.85 13.44 -4.73
N THR A 212 -9.34 12.92 -5.83
CA THR A 212 -8.08 12.17 -5.79
C THR A 212 -6.90 13.13 -5.60
N THR A 213 -5.82 12.60 -5.04
CA THR A 213 -4.56 13.35 -4.88
C THR A 213 -4.08 13.97 -6.19
N ASP A 214 -4.14 13.19 -7.29
CA ASP A 214 -3.66 13.64 -8.59
C ASP A 214 -4.52 14.79 -9.12
N ASN A 215 -5.86 14.74 -8.96
CA ASN A 215 -6.74 15.84 -9.35
C ASN A 215 -6.43 17.14 -8.61
N ILE A 216 -6.17 17.07 -7.29
CA ILE A 216 -5.85 18.26 -6.50
C ILE A 216 -4.51 18.85 -6.96
N ILE A 217 -3.47 18.03 -7.07
CA ILE A 217 -2.13 18.48 -7.44
C ILE A 217 -2.11 19.02 -8.86
N GLU A 218 -2.73 18.33 -9.82
CA GLU A 218 -2.84 18.78 -11.20
C GLU A 218 -3.57 20.11 -11.29
N THR A 219 -4.68 20.27 -10.56
CA THR A 219 -5.41 21.54 -10.50
C THR A 219 -4.49 22.68 -10.00
N LEU A 220 -3.77 22.47 -8.89
CA LEU A 220 -2.87 23.47 -8.32
C LEU A 220 -1.69 23.80 -9.27
N GLN A 221 -1.12 22.81 -9.93
CA GLN A 221 0.00 23.00 -10.88
C GLN A 221 -0.42 23.73 -12.14
N ASN A 222 -1.66 23.50 -12.60
CA ASN A 222 -2.20 24.12 -13.82
C ASN A 222 -2.76 25.52 -13.58
N MET A 223 -2.92 25.96 -12.34
CA MET A 223 -3.40 27.30 -11.99
C MET A 223 -2.34 28.38 -12.27
N ASN A 224 -2.09 28.64 -13.55
CA ASN A 224 -1.15 29.64 -14.01
C ASN A 224 -1.86 30.82 -14.63
N VAL A 225 -1.25 31.98 -14.57
CA VAL A 225 -1.71 33.19 -15.24
C VAL A 225 -0.63 33.74 -16.18
N ALA A 226 -1.03 34.14 -17.37
CA ALA A 226 -0.15 34.78 -18.35
C ALA A 226 -0.30 36.30 -18.27
N ASN A 227 0.80 37.03 -18.25
CA ASN A 227 0.81 38.49 -18.37
C ASN A 227 0.51 38.90 -19.80
N VAL A 228 -0.49 39.74 -20.02
CA VAL A 228 -0.87 40.22 -21.34
C VAL A 228 -0.59 41.72 -21.40
N GLY A 229 0.60 42.09 -21.93
CA GLY A 229 1.01 43.46 -22.23
C GLY A 229 0.99 44.39 -21.01
N ASP A 230 1.25 43.87 -19.81
CA ASP A 230 1.18 44.56 -18.52
C ASP A 230 -0.18 45.18 -18.17
N ALA A 231 -1.20 44.93 -19.02
CA ALA A 231 -2.54 45.43 -18.81
C ALA A 231 -3.36 44.53 -17.84
N TYR A 232 -3.23 43.24 -18.02
CA TYR A 232 -3.97 42.25 -17.18
C TYR A 232 -3.26 40.89 -17.20
N TYR A 233 -3.64 40.04 -16.23
CA TYR A 233 -3.27 38.63 -16.20
C TYR A 233 -4.45 37.79 -16.69
N MET A 234 -4.18 36.85 -17.60
CA MET A 234 -5.16 35.93 -18.13
C MET A 234 -4.92 34.53 -17.54
N ALA A 235 -5.97 33.90 -16.99
CA ALA A 235 -5.90 32.52 -16.56
C ALA A 235 -5.66 31.58 -17.74
N THR A 236 -4.67 30.70 -17.63
CA THR A 236 -4.34 29.68 -18.65
C THR A 236 -5.02 28.34 -18.36
N TYR A 237 -5.83 28.28 -17.32
CA TYR A 237 -6.59 27.11 -16.89
C TYR A 237 -8.09 27.31 -17.10
N THR A 238 -8.80 26.20 -17.14
CA THR A 238 -10.27 26.16 -17.29
C THR A 238 -10.90 25.68 -15.97
N GLY A 239 -12.21 25.96 -15.79
CA GLY A 239 -12.96 25.51 -14.64
C GLY A 239 -12.96 23.99 -14.48
N SER A 240 -12.78 23.53 -13.25
CA SER A 240 -12.87 22.12 -12.86
C SER A 240 -13.63 22.01 -11.54
N LYS A 241 -14.17 20.81 -11.25
CA LYS A 241 -14.80 20.56 -9.95
C LYS A 241 -13.86 20.83 -8.77
N ALA A 242 -12.57 20.45 -8.91
CA ALA A 242 -11.56 20.71 -7.90
C ALA A 242 -11.29 22.21 -7.72
N LEU A 243 -11.28 22.98 -8.81
CA LEU A 243 -11.16 24.45 -8.74
C LEU A 243 -12.37 25.09 -8.04
N THR A 244 -13.58 24.62 -8.33
CA THR A 244 -14.81 25.11 -7.67
C THR A 244 -14.76 24.82 -6.17
N ALA A 245 -14.39 23.59 -5.76
CA ALA A 245 -14.23 23.24 -4.36
C ALA A 245 -13.15 24.09 -3.68
N LEU A 246 -12.01 24.31 -4.35
CA LEU A 246 -10.93 25.15 -3.85
C LEU A 246 -11.41 26.61 -3.64
N ASN A 247 -12.18 27.14 -4.59
CA ASN A 247 -12.72 28.49 -4.50
C ASN A 247 -13.78 28.65 -3.38
N THR A 248 -14.47 27.58 -3.03
CA THR A 248 -15.39 27.54 -1.88
C THR A 248 -14.63 27.63 -0.55
N ILE A 249 -13.48 26.96 -0.45
CA ILE A 249 -12.65 26.93 0.76
C ILE A 249 -11.87 28.24 0.92
N ILE A 250 -11.34 28.74 -0.19
CA ILE A 250 -10.51 29.95 -0.26
C ILE A 250 -11.19 30.90 -1.27
N PRO A 251 -12.05 31.82 -0.82
CA PRO A 251 -12.87 32.66 -1.70
C PRO A 251 -12.04 33.76 -2.37
N LEU A 252 -11.22 33.38 -3.33
CA LEU A 252 -10.30 34.24 -4.07
C LEU A 252 -10.80 34.54 -5.49
N ASP A 253 -11.99 34.10 -5.87
CA ASP A 253 -12.51 34.13 -7.24
C ASP A 253 -11.48 33.56 -8.24
N LEU A 254 -11.04 32.33 -7.99
CA LEU A 254 -10.01 31.66 -8.79
C LEU A 254 -10.53 31.16 -10.16
N ASP A 255 -11.80 31.33 -10.43
CA ASP A 255 -12.50 30.94 -11.66
C ASP A 255 -12.59 32.07 -12.70
N ARG A 256 -12.06 33.25 -12.38
CA ARG A 256 -12.06 34.39 -13.33
C ARG A 256 -11.07 34.14 -14.46
N LYS A 257 -11.50 34.53 -15.66
CA LYS A 257 -10.64 34.45 -16.86
C LYS A 257 -9.53 35.50 -16.87
N ASN A 258 -9.82 36.70 -16.36
CA ASN A 258 -8.91 37.85 -16.35
C ASN A 258 -8.81 38.49 -14.98
N TYR A 259 -7.62 38.93 -14.62
CA TYR A 259 -7.31 39.61 -13.35
C TYR A 259 -6.56 40.91 -13.63
N LEU A 260 -7.00 42.00 -13.05
CA LEU A 260 -6.21 43.22 -13.04
C LEU A 260 -5.01 43.07 -12.09
N PRO A 261 -3.83 43.63 -12.40
CA PRO A 261 -2.63 43.49 -11.53
C PRO A 261 -2.87 43.94 -10.09
N LYS A 262 -3.61 45.04 -9.90
CA LYS A 262 -3.97 45.56 -8.57
C LYS A 262 -4.85 44.58 -7.78
N ASP A 263 -5.84 43.95 -8.44
CA ASP A 263 -6.76 43.01 -7.80
C ASP A 263 -6.05 41.70 -7.45
N LEU A 264 -5.24 41.17 -8.33
CA LEU A 264 -4.48 39.96 -8.08
C LEU A 264 -3.51 40.18 -6.91
N ASN A 265 -2.76 41.29 -6.88
CA ASN A 265 -1.86 41.62 -5.79
C ASN A 265 -2.61 41.80 -4.45
N LYS A 266 -3.80 42.41 -4.47
CA LYS A 266 -4.66 42.53 -3.27
C LYS A 266 -5.10 41.16 -2.76
N LYS A 267 -5.51 40.25 -3.66
CA LYS A 267 -5.90 38.87 -3.31
C LYS A 267 -4.73 38.11 -2.67
N ILE A 268 -3.55 38.15 -3.28
CA ILE A 268 -2.33 37.49 -2.75
C ILE A 268 -1.98 38.03 -1.36
N ARG A 269 -2.04 39.35 -1.14
CA ARG A 269 -1.76 39.94 0.18
C ARG A 269 -2.80 39.57 1.25
N ASN A 270 -4.04 39.33 0.86
CA ASN A 270 -5.10 38.91 1.80
C ASN A 270 -4.95 37.46 2.24
N ILE A 271 -4.33 36.60 1.44
CA ILE A 271 -3.99 35.21 1.82
C ILE A 271 -2.89 35.21 2.90
N SER A 272 -2.00 36.21 2.87
CA SER A 272 -0.83 36.29 3.77
C SER A 272 -1.16 36.87 5.15
N LYS A 273 -2.42 37.22 5.41
CA LYS A 273 -2.93 37.66 6.71
C LYS A 273 -3.77 36.59 7.38
#